data_7cf30460471bdafc586b5e17f4253cfb
#
_entry.id   7cf30460471bdafc586b5e17f4253cfb
#
_cell.length_a   1.000
_cell.length_b   1.000
_cell.length_c   1.000
_cell.angle_alpha   90.00
_cell.angle_beta   90.00
_cell.angle_gamma   90.00
#
_symmetry.space_group_name_H-M   'P 1'
#
loop_
_entity.id
_entity.type
_entity.pdbx_description
1 polymer ?
#
loop_
_entity_poly.entity_id
_entity_poly.type
_entity_poly.pdbx_seq_one_letter_code
_entity_poly.pdbx_strand_id
1 'polypeptide(L)'
;MNRNNPPTEHILACLSSSPSNAKIVRTAATMAKAFGGSFTALYVKTPDADWMSAQDKQRLQQHIHMAEQAGADITTLYGDDISQQIAEFARISGITKIVLGRSSVHRRHFWSGPSLTEKLTLTAPNLDIYIIPDAAVEQDYGSGRRLFARSIVPSFRDLLITAGILACITVIGFLFLQLDFARYNIIMFYMLGVLLTALTTSGYSCGVLGSIASVALYNFFLTEPRLTFHAYDPGYQITFVLMLTSAIVTCTLTTRLKDQAKMSAQAAFRTKVLFDTSRLLQKATNEDEILSLTAAQLTKLLNRNLIVYPEQDGSLGQGQIFNTVEESSRLRFDSAPERSAAEWCFANKKRSGASTDYCTDAKGLYLAIRTGSGVFGVIGIDLSERSMDAFENSVLLSILGECALAVENRRIALEKEQATVHAQNEQLRANLLRTISHDLRTPLTS
;
A
#
# COMPACT_ATOMS: atom_id res chain seq x y z
N MET A 1 1.94 -41.41 5.62
CA MET A 1 2.99 -40.38 5.67
C MET A 1 3.97 -40.62 4.52
N ASN A 2 3.76 -39.99 3.40
CA ASN A 2 4.62 -40.12 2.22
C ASN A 2 5.69 -39.00 2.26
N ARG A 3 6.92 -39.37 2.62
CA ARG A 3 8.07 -38.49 2.90
C ARG A 3 8.93 -38.20 1.66
N ASN A 4 8.39 -38.08 0.44
CA ASN A 4 9.22 -37.93 -0.77
C ASN A 4 8.70 -36.89 -1.78
N ASN A 5 8.02 -35.82 -1.35
CA ASN A 5 7.96 -34.63 -2.20
C ASN A 5 8.87 -33.58 -1.58
N PRO A 6 9.93 -33.11 -2.29
CA PRO A 6 10.72 -31.97 -1.82
C PRO A 6 9.75 -30.78 -1.64
N PRO A 7 9.96 -29.95 -0.60
CA PRO A 7 9.13 -28.76 -0.41
C PRO A 7 9.16 -27.94 -1.70
N THR A 8 7.99 -27.62 -2.23
CA THR A 8 7.86 -26.77 -3.42
C THR A 8 8.50 -25.42 -3.09
N GLU A 9 9.61 -25.09 -3.76
CA GLU A 9 10.33 -23.83 -3.55
C GLU A 9 9.46 -22.67 -4.03
N HIS A 10 9.40 -21.60 -3.25
CA HIS A 10 8.68 -20.38 -3.63
C HIS A 10 9.66 -19.21 -3.71
N ILE A 11 9.84 -18.68 -4.91
CA ILE A 11 10.86 -17.67 -5.22
C ILE A 11 10.22 -16.30 -5.35
N LEU A 12 10.79 -15.33 -4.64
CA LEU A 12 10.38 -13.92 -4.66
C LEU A 12 11.41 -13.07 -5.38
N ALA A 13 10.99 -12.31 -6.40
CA ALA A 13 11.80 -11.24 -7.00
C ALA A 13 11.33 -9.88 -6.51
N CYS A 14 12.25 -9.06 -5.98
CA CYS A 14 11.92 -7.69 -5.59
C CYS A 14 12.06 -6.75 -6.78
N LEU A 15 10.94 -6.14 -7.19
CA LEU A 15 10.88 -5.22 -8.34
C LEU A 15 11.26 -3.79 -7.95
N SER A 16 11.97 -3.12 -8.84
CA SER A 16 12.33 -1.70 -8.74
C SER A 16 12.48 -1.06 -10.12
N SER A 17 12.66 0.26 -10.17
CA SER A 17 12.97 0.99 -11.41
C SER A 17 14.43 0.90 -11.85
N SER A 18 15.30 0.21 -11.10
CA SER A 18 16.71 0.04 -11.46
C SER A 18 16.87 -0.75 -12.75
N PRO A 19 17.75 -0.36 -13.68
CA PRO A 19 18.02 -1.10 -14.92
C PRO A 19 18.47 -2.55 -14.69
N SER A 20 19.14 -2.84 -13.59
CA SER A 20 19.54 -4.20 -13.22
C SER A 20 18.36 -5.11 -12.88
N ASN A 21 17.17 -4.56 -12.68
CA ASN A 21 15.99 -5.31 -12.28
C ASN A 21 15.55 -6.34 -13.35
N ALA A 22 15.77 -6.05 -14.63
CA ALA A 22 15.56 -7.01 -15.71
C ALA A 22 16.37 -8.31 -15.52
N LYS A 23 17.60 -8.21 -14.98
CA LYS A 23 18.43 -9.38 -14.66
C LYS A 23 17.90 -10.14 -13.45
N ILE A 24 17.39 -9.42 -12.45
CA ILE A 24 16.75 -10.00 -11.25
C ILE A 24 15.56 -10.87 -11.64
N VAL A 25 14.65 -10.32 -12.47
CA VAL A 25 13.47 -11.04 -12.97
C VAL A 25 13.86 -12.31 -13.72
N ARG A 26 14.82 -12.21 -14.65
CA ARG A 26 15.30 -13.39 -15.42
C ARG A 26 15.92 -14.45 -14.52
N THR A 27 16.74 -14.04 -13.55
CA THR A 27 17.38 -14.98 -12.61
C THR A 27 16.36 -15.68 -11.76
N ALA A 28 15.41 -14.94 -11.16
CA ALA A 28 14.34 -15.51 -10.36
C ALA A 28 13.45 -16.48 -11.15
N ALA A 29 13.09 -16.13 -12.40
CA ALA A 29 12.34 -17.01 -13.29
C ALA A 29 13.11 -18.30 -13.64
N THR A 30 14.42 -18.19 -13.88
CA THR A 30 15.28 -19.36 -14.14
C THR A 30 15.37 -20.25 -12.91
N MET A 31 15.52 -19.69 -11.72
CA MET A 31 15.55 -20.44 -10.47
C MET A 31 14.19 -21.12 -10.21
N ALA A 32 13.07 -20.46 -10.42
CA ALA A 32 11.74 -21.05 -10.26
C ALA A 32 11.53 -22.26 -11.17
N LYS A 33 11.96 -22.15 -12.43
CA LYS A 33 11.92 -23.27 -13.39
C LYS A 33 12.86 -24.42 -12.97
N ALA A 34 14.06 -24.09 -12.51
CA ALA A 34 15.05 -25.10 -12.12
C ALA A 34 14.62 -25.89 -10.88
N PHE A 35 13.96 -25.23 -9.92
CA PHE A 35 13.47 -25.87 -8.70
C PHE A 35 12.03 -26.42 -8.83
N GLY A 36 11.37 -26.23 -9.97
CA GLY A 36 9.96 -26.63 -10.15
C GLY A 36 9.00 -25.94 -9.20
N GLY A 37 9.37 -24.74 -8.74
CA GLY A 37 8.66 -23.97 -7.73
C GLY A 37 7.80 -22.83 -8.30
N SER A 38 7.10 -22.12 -7.42
CA SER A 38 6.33 -20.93 -7.77
C SER A 38 7.20 -19.67 -7.82
N PHE A 39 6.76 -18.67 -8.61
CA PHE A 39 7.48 -17.41 -8.82
C PHE A 39 6.56 -16.22 -8.55
N THR A 40 6.93 -15.39 -7.58
CA THR A 40 6.23 -14.14 -7.26
C THR A 40 7.17 -12.96 -7.48
N ALA A 41 6.67 -11.89 -8.08
CA ALA A 41 7.38 -10.64 -8.22
C ALA A 41 6.69 -9.56 -7.37
N LEU A 42 7.42 -9.02 -6.40
CA LEU A 42 6.93 -8.09 -5.41
C LEU A 42 7.44 -6.68 -5.67
N TYR A 43 6.54 -5.74 -5.79
CA TYR A 43 6.84 -4.32 -5.75
C TYR A 43 6.34 -3.69 -4.44
N VAL A 44 7.23 -3.05 -3.68
CA VAL A 44 6.84 -2.28 -2.50
C VAL A 44 6.76 -0.81 -2.90
N LYS A 45 5.54 -0.28 -2.94
CA LYS A 45 5.29 1.13 -3.23
C LYS A 45 5.44 1.93 -1.93
N THR A 46 6.50 2.73 -1.88
CA THR A 46 6.73 3.69 -0.81
C THR A 46 5.99 5.01 -1.11
N PRO A 47 5.74 5.89 -0.13
CA PRO A 47 5.17 7.22 -0.37
C PRO A 47 5.96 8.05 -1.39
N ASP A 48 7.27 7.80 -1.49
CA ASP A 48 8.14 8.46 -2.47
C ASP A 48 7.94 7.96 -3.91
N ALA A 49 7.26 6.84 -4.12
CA ALA A 49 7.03 6.26 -5.46
C ALA A 49 6.16 7.17 -6.34
N ASP A 50 5.30 8.00 -5.77
CA ASP A 50 4.49 8.95 -6.53
C ASP A 50 5.32 10.06 -7.19
N TRP A 51 6.54 10.29 -6.65
CA TRP A 51 7.51 11.28 -7.14
C TRP A 51 8.53 10.72 -8.12
N MET A 52 8.39 9.46 -8.53
CA MET A 52 9.27 8.87 -9.53
C MET A 52 9.17 9.63 -10.86
N SER A 53 10.32 9.78 -11.54
CA SER A 53 10.37 10.35 -12.88
C SER A 53 9.49 9.54 -13.85
N ALA A 54 8.99 10.16 -14.93
CA ALA A 54 8.22 9.46 -15.94
C ALA A 54 9.01 8.27 -16.54
N GLN A 55 10.32 8.44 -16.70
CA GLN A 55 11.22 7.40 -17.18
C GLN A 55 11.36 6.22 -16.21
N ASP A 56 11.44 6.49 -14.89
CA ASP A 56 11.52 5.44 -13.87
C ASP A 56 10.19 4.68 -13.76
N LYS A 57 9.05 5.39 -13.86
CA LYS A 57 7.72 4.77 -13.89
C LYS A 57 7.58 3.84 -15.10
N GLN A 58 7.98 4.30 -16.28
CA GLN A 58 7.94 3.49 -17.50
C GLN A 58 8.84 2.25 -17.38
N ARG A 59 10.05 2.40 -16.83
CA ARG A 59 10.99 1.30 -16.61
C ARG A 59 10.46 0.28 -15.61
N LEU A 60 9.85 0.74 -14.53
CA LEU A 60 9.19 -0.14 -13.56
C LEU A 60 8.05 -0.95 -14.20
N GLN A 61 7.20 -0.30 -15.03
CA GLN A 61 6.15 -0.99 -15.77
C GLN A 61 6.70 -2.05 -16.72
N GLN A 62 7.80 -1.75 -17.42
CA GLN A 62 8.49 -2.74 -18.27
C GLN A 62 8.98 -3.94 -17.45
N HIS A 63 9.51 -3.73 -16.24
CA HIS A 63 9.95 -4.83 -15.39
C HIS A 63 8.78 -5.66 -14.84
N ILE A 64 7.67 -5.03 -14.49
CA ILE A 64 6.44 -5.72 -14.11
C ILE A 64 5.96 -6.61 -15.27
N HIS A 65 5.85 -6.04 -16.46
CA HIS A 65 5.43 -6.79 -17.64
C HIS A 65 6.38 -7.95 -17.99
N MET A 66 7.70 -7.73 -17.86
CA MET A 66 8.70 -8.80 -18.03
C MET A 66 8.52 -9.92 -17.01
N ALA A 67 8.20 -9.60 -15.75
CA ALA A 67 7.95 -10.60 -14.72
C ALA A 67 6.65 -11.39 -15.00
N GLU A 68 5.59 -10.72 -15.46
CA GLU A 68 4.34 -11.36 -15.91
C GLU A 68 4.56 -12.34 -17.06
N GLN A 69 5.32 -11.92 -18.09
CA GLN A 69 5.67 -12.78 -19.21
C GLN A 69 6.51 -13.98 -18.78
N ALA A 70 7.33 -13.83 -17.74
CA ALA A 70 8.12 -14.92 -17.17
C ALA A 70 7.30 -15.87 -16.27
N GLY A 71 5.99 -15.61 -16.08
CA GLY A 71 5.07 -16.43 -15.29
C GLY A 71 5.04 -16.09 -13.81
N ALA A 72 5.44 -14.86 -13.41
CA ALA A 72 5.38 -14.42 -12.03
C ALA A 72 3.96 -13.99 -11.64
N ASP A 73 3.56 -14.30 -10.40
CA ASP A 73 2.45 -13.64 -9.73
C ASP A 73 2.90 -12.26 -9.24
N ILE A 74 2.25 -11.19 -9.74
CA ILE A 74 2.63 -9.82 -9.39
C ILE A 74 1.87 -9.38 -8.13
N THR A 75 2.64 -8.97 -7.13
CA THR A 75 2.07 -8.40 -5.88
C THR A 75 2.64 -7.02 -5.63
N THR A 76 1.76 -6.07 -5.29
CA THR A 76 2.17 -4.72 -4.89
C THR A 76 1.79 -4.50 -3.43
N LEU A 77 2.77 -4.20 -2.60
CA LEU A 77 2.57 -3.79 -1.21
C LEU A 77 2.79 -2.29 -1.05
N TYR A 78 2.22 -1.73 0.00
CA TYR A 78 2.37 -0.32 0.35
C TYR A 78 2.99 -0.23 1.74
N GLY A 79 4.08 0.50 1.88
CA GLY A 79 4.70 0.70 3.19
C GLY A 79 5.98 1.55 3.11
N ASP A 80 6.42 2.05 4.26
CA ASP A 80 7.57 2.95 4.35
C ASP A 80 8.88 2.19 4.45
N ASP A 81 8.90 1.09 5.20
CA ASP A 81 10.08 0.23 5.33
C ASP A 81 9.95 -0.97 4.40
N ILE A 82 10.66 -0.89 3.27
CA ILE A 82 10.67 -1.94 2.25
C ILE A 82 11.13 -3.28 2.84
N SER A 83 12.10 -3.27 3.76
CA SER A 83 12.64 -4.49 4.37
C SER A 83 11.61 -5.22 5.21
N GLN A 84 10.85 -4.47 6.01
CA GLN A 84 9.80 -5.03 6.85
C GLN A 84 8.66 -5.61 6.01
N GLN A 85 8.22 -4.89 4.95
CA GLN A 85 7.17 -5.36 4.06
C GLN A 85 7.56 -6.63 3.31
N ILE A 86 8.78 -6.72 2.82
CA ILE A 86 9.30 -7.92 2.15
C ILE A 86 9.35 -9.09 3.13
N ALA A 87 9.90 -8.90 4.34
CA ALA A 87 10.03 -9.95 5.35
C ALA A 87 8.66 -10.49 5.80
N GLU A 88 7.70 -9.60 6.05
CA GLU A 88 6.34 -9.97 6.45
C GLU A 88 5.60 -10.72 5.33
N PHE A 89 5.68 -10.23 4.10
CA PHE A 89 5.12 -10.90 2.94
C PHE A 89 5.72 -12.30 2.73
N ALA A 90 7.04 -12.40 2.81
CA ALA A 90 7.74 -13.66 2.64
C ALA A 90 7.31 -14.70 3.69
N ARG A 91 7.12 -14.27 4.94
CA ARG A 91 6.63 -15.15 6.03
C ARG A 91 5.20 -15.63 5.80
N ILE A 92 4.29 -14.73 5.37
CA ILE A 92 2.87 -15.06 5.16
C ILE A 92 2.67 -15.93 3.92
N SER A 93 3.42 -15.63 2.84
CA SER A 93 3.29 -16.32 1.55
C SER A 93 4.15 -17.58 1.42
N GLY A 94 4.85 -18.01 2.49
CA GLY A 94 5.68 -19.20 2.47
C GLY A 94 6.84 -19.11 1.48
N ILE A 95 7.41 -17.91 1.28
CA ILE A 95 8.57 -17.69 0.41
C ILE A 95 9.79 -18.40 1.03
N THR A 96 10.55 -19.12 0.19
CA THR A 96 11.76 -19.80 0.61
C THR A 96 13.02 -19.07 0.16
N LYS A 97 12.98 -18.40 -1.00
CA LYS A 97 14.13 -17.72 -1.62
C LYS A 97 13.75 -16.32 -2.10
N ILE A 98 14.60 -15.35 -1.80
CA ILE A 98 14.43 -13.96 -2.26
C ILE A 98 15.58 -13.59 -3.20
N VAL A 99 15.24 -13.00 -4.36
CA VAL A 99 16.18 -12.45 -5.32
C VAL A 99 16.06 -10.94 -5.36
N LEU A 100 17.12 -10.24 -5.02
CA LEU A 100 17.15 -8.77 -5.00
C LEU A 100 18.42 -8.19 -5.62
N GLY A 101 18.36 -6.94 -6.04
CA GLY A 101 19.52 -6.22 -6.56
C GLY A 101 20.34 -5.58 -5.44
N ARG A 102 21.63 -5.53 -5.63
CA ARG A 102 22.51 -4.73 -4.77
C ARG A 102 22.33 -3.26 -5.16
N SER A 103 21.91 -2.41 -4.21
CA SER A 103 21.91 -0.98 -4.42
C SER A 103 23.36 -0.49 -4.55
N SER A 104 23.67 0.17 -5.68
CA SER A 104 24.98 0.75 -5.95
C SER A 104 25.22 2.10 -5.25
N VAL A 105 24.27 2.54 -4.42
CA VAL A 105 24.44 3.78 -3.66
C VAL A 105 25.62 3.62 -2.71
N HIS A 106 26.77 4.14 -3.11
CA HIS A 106 27.95 4.23 -2.29
C HIS A 106 27.64 5.02 -1.02
N ARG A 107 27.79 4.37 0.14
CA ARG A 107 27.72 5.00 1.46
C ARG A 107 28.87 6.00 1.57
N ARG A 108 28.60 7.27 1.21
CA ARG A 108 29.57 8.36 1.40
C ARG A 108 29.54 9.00 2.79
N HIS A 109 28.63 8.57 3.67
CA HIS A 109 28.52 9.18 5.00
C HIS A 109 28.49 8.13 6.10
N PHE A 110 29.31 8.33 7.09
CA PHE A 110 29.42 7.56 8.32
C PHE A 110 28.09 7.40 9.12
N TRP A 111 27.08 8.22 8.79
CA TRP A 111 25.77 8.29 9.44
C TRP A 111 24.65 7.64 8.62
N SER A 112 24.96 6.93 7.56
CA SER A 112 23.92 6.23 6.79
C SER A 112 23.54 4.92 7.47
N GLY A 113 22.22 4.68 7.68
CA GLY A 113 21.69 3.48 8.30
C GLY A 113 22.00 2.18 7.52
N PRO A 114 21.67 1.00 8.07
CA PRO A 114 21.92 -0.29 7.44
C PRO A 114 21.25 -0.41 6.06
N SER A 115 21.88 -1.13 5.12
CA SER A 115 21.35 -1.36 3.77
C SER A 115 20.10 -2.25 3.81
N LEU A 116 19.29 -2.24 2.72
CA LEU A 116 18.12 -3.11 2.60
C LEU A 116 18.47 -4.58 2.82
N THR A 117 19.59 -5.02 2.27
CA THR A 117 20.08 -6.39 2.42
C THR A 117 20.46 -6.73 3.84
N GLU A 118 21.16 -5.83 4.55
CA GLU A 118 21.49 -6.02 5.97
C GLU A 118 20.26 -6.06 6.85
N LYS A 119 19.28 -5.18 6.60
CA LYS A 119 18.01 -5.19 7.33
C LYS A 119 17.24 -6.49 7.10
N LEU A 120 17.13 -6.95 5.84
CA LEU A 120 16.44 -8.20 5.50
C LEU A 120 17.12 -9.42 6.14
N THR A 121 18.44 -9.48 6.15
CA THR A 121 19.18 -10.58 6.79
C THR A 121 18.90 -10.64 8.30
N LEU A 122 18.72 -9.48 8.95
CA LEU A 122 18.38 -9.41 10.37
C LEU A 122 16.92 -9.75 10.66
N THR A 123 16.00 -9.33 9.77
CA THR A 123 14.55 -9.45 9.98
C THR A 123 14.00 -10.82 9.56
N ALA A 124 14.65 -11.47 8.59
CA ALA A 124 14.23 -12.76 8.03
C ALA A 124 15.40 -13.75 7.92
N PRO A 125 15.94 -14.23 9.05
CA PRO A 125 17.15 -15.08 9.07
C PRO A 125 16.95 -16.48 8.44
N ASN A 126 15.71 -16.91 8.24
CA ASN A 126 15.38 -18.24 7.70
C ASN A 126 15.18 -18.25 6.17
N LEU A 127 15.43 -17.12 5.49
CA LEU A 127 15.22 -16.99 4.05
C LEU A 127 16.56 -16.98 3.31
N ASP A 128 16.64 -17.72 2.22
CA ASP A 128 17.79 -17.67 1.32
C ASP A 128 17.75 -16.37 0.50
N ILE A 129 18.71 -15.48 0.71
CA ILE A 129 18.76 -14.19 0.03
C ILE A 129 19.83 -14.20 -1.07
N TYR A 130 19.40 -14.08 -2.32
CA TYR A 130 20.25 -13.99 -3.50
C TYR A 130 20.42 -12.55 -3.94
N ILE A 131 21.64 -12.04 -3.85
CA ILE A 131 21.96 -10.65 -4.19
C ILE A 131 22.60 -10.62 -5.59
N ILE A 132 21.92 -9.97 -6.53
CA ILE A 132 22.44 -9.79 -7.89
C ILE A 132 23.20 -8.46 -7.94
N PRO A 133 24.53 -8.49 -8.22
CA PRO A 133 25.28 -7.26 -8.34
C PRO A 133 24.87 -6.47 -9.58
N ASP A 134 24.81 -5.17 -9.43
CA ASP A 134 24.61 -4.23 -10.53
C ASP A 134 25.94 -4.12 -11.29
N ALA A 135 26.05 -4.77 -12.43
CA ALA A 135 27.29 -4.85 -13.21
C ALA A 135 27.49 -3.67 -14.18
N ALA A 136 26.59 -2.72 -14.21
CA ALA A 136 26.64 -1.62 -15.16
C ALA A 136 26.29 -0.30 -14.53
N VAL A 137 27.22 0.62 -14.67
CA VAL A 137 27.04 2.06 -14.72
C VAL A 137 27.08 2.79 -13.39
N GLU A 138 28.17 3.51 -13.21
CA GLU A 138 28.28 4.78 -12.46
C GLU A 138 27.30 5.88 -12.94
N GLN A 139 26.09 5.52 -13.30
CA GLN A 139 25.03 6.50 -13.47
C GLN A 139 24.33 6.66 -12.14
N ASP A 140 24.48 7.83 -11.62
CA ASP A 140 23.83 8.39 -10.45
C ASP A 140 22.30 8.27 -10.60
N TYR A 141 21.76 7.07 -10.31
CA TYR A 141 20.33 6.91 -10.15
C TYR A 141 19.95 7.64 -8.87
N GLY A 142 19.51 8.87 -9.07
CA GLY A 142 19.20 9.82 -8.02
C GLY A 142 18.07 9.41 -7.08
N SER A 143 18.26 8.39 -6.27
CA SER A 143 17.45 8.16 -5.08
C SER A 143 17.98 8.90 -3.85
N GLY A 144 19.02 9.68 -4.00
CA GLY A 144 19.82 10.21 -2.89
C GLY A 144 19.64 11.67 -2.54
N ARG A 145 18.77 12.46 -3.14
CA ARG A 145 18.68 13.90 -2.80
C ARG A 145 17.34 14.59 -3.08
N ARG A 146 16.24 13.88 -3.08
CA ARG A 146 14.92 14.50 -3.25
C ARG A 146 14.09 14.61 -1.98
N LEU A 147 14.72 14.68 -0.82
CA LEU A 147 14.07 15.21 0.38
C LEU A 147 13.59 16.68 0.18
N PHE A 148 14.14 17.37 -0.81
CA PHE A 148 13.77 18.74 -1.17
C PHE A 148 12.81 18.87 -2.37
N ALA A 149 12.50 17.79 -3.09
CA ALA A 149 11.63 17.86 -4.28
C ALA A 149 10.14 17.64 -3.98
N ARG A 150 9.76 17.64 -2.71
CA ARG A 150 8.36 17.63 -2.32
C ARG A 150 7.77 19.00 -2.61
N SER A 151 7.04 19.09 -3.73
CA SER A 151 6.32 20.27 -4.19
C SER A 151 7.10 21.59 -3.99
N ILE A 152 8.05 21.89 -4.88
CA ILE A 152 8.85 23.14 -4.86
C ILE A 152 7.96 24.36 -5.13
N VAL A 153 6.79 24.16 -5.70
CA VAL A 153 5.83 25.23 -5.95
C VAL A 153 4.81 25.26 -4.81
N PRO A 154 4.91 26.23 -3.89
CA PRO A 154 3.91 26.38 -2.84
C PRO A 154 2.54 26.70 -3.46
N SER A 155 1.48 26.14 -2.92
CA SER A 155 0.13 26.54 -3.30
C SER A 155 -0.05 28.03 -2.99
N PHE A 156 -0.72 28.78 -3.87
CA PHE A 156 -1.01 30.19 -3.64
C PHE A 156 -1.72 30.43 -2.30
N ARG A 157 -2.60 29.52 -1.92
CA ARG A 157 -3.27 29.51 -0.61
C ARG A 157 -2.28 29.40 0.56
N ASP A 158 -1.34 28.48 0.47
CA ASP A 158 -0.34 28.27 1.51
C ASP A 158 0.60 29.46 1.63
N LEU A 159 0.93 30.11 0.50
CA LEU A 159 1.72 31.34 0.48
C LEU A 159 0.98 32.50 1.18
N LEU A 160 -0.31 32.68 0.93
CA LEU A 160 -1.13 33.68 1.60
C LEU A 160 -1.23 33.44 3.11
N ILE A 161 -1.40 32.19 3.53
CA ILE A 161 -1.42 31.82 4.95
C ILE A 161 -0.08 32.16 5.62
N THR A 162 1.04 31.81 4.96
CA THR A 162 2.39 32.11 5.45
C THR A 162 2.61 33.62 5.59
N ALA A 163 2.25 34.39 4.56
CA ALA A 163 2.36 35.85 4.57
C ALA A 163 1.47 36.48 5.67
N GLY A 164 0.26 35.99 5.86
CA GLY A 164 -0.67 36.46 6.90
C GLY A 164 -0.13 36.19 8.32
N ILE A 165 0.42 35.01 8.58
CA ILE A 165 1.02 34.64 9.86
C ILE A 165 2.22 35.55 10.14
N LEU A 166 3.14 35.71 9.19
CA LEU A 166 4.34 36.55 9.36
C LEU A 166 3.99 38.03 9.52
N ALA A 167 2.99 38.53 8.79
CA ALA A 167 2.50 39.90 8.95
C ALA A 167 1.91 40.13 10.36
N CYS A 168 1.10 39.22 10.85
CA CYS A 168 0.50 39.27 12.19
C CYS A 168 1.62 39.33 13.27
N ILE A 169 2.63 38.49 13.16
CA ILE A 169 3.75 38.43 14.10
C ILE A 169 4.59 39.70 14.03
N THR A 170 4.80 40.25 12.85
CA THR A 170 5.52 41.52 12.68
C THR A 170 4.77 42.67 13.37
N VAL A 171 3.44 42.74 13.24
CA VAL A 171 2.60 43.72 13.94
C VAL A 171 2.70 43.55 15.46
N ILE A 172 2.63 42.29 15.96
CA ILE A 172 2.83 42.01 17.38
C ILE A 172 4.22 42.46 17.82
N GLY A 173 5.27 42.19 17.01
CA GLY A 173 6.63 42.63 17.30
C GLY A 173 6.74 44.16 17.42
N PHE A 174 6.07 44.93 16.56
CA PHE A 174 5.99 46.39 16.68
C PHE A 174 5.29 46.84 17.97
N LEU A 175 4.20 46.18 18.36
CA LEU A 175 3.50 46.48 19.61
C LEU A 175 4.40 46.24 20.80
N PHE A 176 5.16 45.17 20.82
CA PHE A 176 6.11 44.83 21.90
C PHE A 176 7.26 45.87 21.99
N LEU A 177 7.71 46.38 20.84
CA LEU A 177 8.70 47.47 20.85
C LEU A 177 8.14 48.77 21.43
N GLN A 178 6.87 49.10 21.18
CA GLN A 178 6.22 50.27 21.75
C GLN A 178 6.00 50.16 23.29
N LEU A 179 5.85 48.95 23.76
CA LEU A 179 5.63 48.63 25.20
C LEU A 179 6.96 48.39 25.95
N ASP A 180 8.11 48.69 25.30
CA ASP A 180 9.47 48.54 25.87
C ASP A 180 9.81 47.12 26.37
N PHE A 181 9.18 46.09 25.77
CA PHE A 181 9.52 44.69 26.07
C PHE A 181 10.90 44.32 25.48
N ALA A 182 11.54 43.38 26.17
CA ALA A 182 12.87 42.92 25.77
C ALA A 182 12.87 42.29 24.35
N ARG A 183 13.82 42.68 23.51
CA ARG A 183 13.93 42.31 22.08
C ARG A 183 14.01 40.81 21.84
N TYR A 184 14.58 40.03 22.76
CA TYR A 184 14.66 38.57 22.66
C TYR A 184 13.28 37.90 22.72
N ASN A 185 12.27 38.48 23.35
CA ASN A 185 10.92 37.97 23.37
C ASN A 185 10.31 37.99 21.95
N ILE A 186 10.66 38.95 21.12
CA ILE A 186 10.16 39.10 19.77
C ILE A 186 10.66 37.92 18.87
N ILE A 187 11.92 37.49 19.09
CA ILE A 187 12.49 36.35 18.38
C ILE A 187 11.65 35.08 18.61
N MET A 188 11.19 34.88 19.87
CA MET A 188 10.34 33.74 20.22
C MET A 188 8.99 33.76 19.47
N PHE A 189 8.40 34.96 19.25
CA PHE A 189 7.18 35.07 18.43
C PHE A 189 7.42 34.71 16.97
N TYR A 190 8.56 35.07 16.38
CA TYR A 190 8.90 34.63 15.02
C TYR A 190 9.11 33.12 14.93
N MET A 191 9.73 32.51 15.95
CA MET A 191 9.85 31.05 16.03
C MET A 191 8.48 30.35 16.12
N LEU A 192 7.57 30.92 16.94
CA LEU A 192 6.19 30.45 17.02
C LEU A 192 5.47 30.57 15.66
N GLY A 193 5.72 31.67 14.93
CA GLY A 193 5.18 31.86 13.59
C GLY A 193 5.64 30.84 12.58
N VAL A 194 6.91 30.50 12.59
CA VAL A 194 7.44 29.43 11.74
C VAL A 194 6.79 28.08 12.08
N LEU A 195 6.61 27.78 13.37
CA LEU A 195 5.92 26.57 13.82
C LEU A 195 4.46 26.54 13.32
N LEU A 196 3.71 27.67 13.50
CA LEU A 196 2.34 27.80 13.02
C LEU A 196 2.24 27.63 11.50
N THR A 197 3.18 28.22 10.76
CA THR A 197 3.27 28.07 9.30
C THR A 197 3.47 26.59 8.93
N ALA A 198 4.40 25.90 9.57
CA ALA A 198 4.64 24.48 9.33
C ALA A 198 3.42 23.58 9.69
N LEU A 199 2.64 23.96 10.70
CA LEU A 199 1.41 23.25 11.11
C LEU A 199 0.25 23.49 10.14
N THR A 200 0.08 24.71 9.63
CA THR A 200 -1.10 25.10 8.82
C THR A 200 -0.93 24.86 7.34
N THR A 201 0.31 24.90 6.81
CA THR A 201 0.60 24.68 5.38
C THR A 201 0.87 23.23 5.06
N SER A 202 0.66 22.83 3.80
CA SER A 202 0.82 21.44 3.35
C SER A 202 2.22 21.15 2.76
N GLY A 203 3.08 22.14 2.58
CA GLY A 203 4.37 21.99 1.91
C GLY A 203 5.58 22.28 2.79
N TYR A 204 6.61 21.44 2.71
CA TYR A 204 7.93 21.72 3.31
C TYR A 204 8.52 23.04 2.81
N SER A 205 8.27 23.39 1.53
CA SER A 205 8.74 24.62 0.90
C SER A 205 8.23 25.88 1.58
N CYS A 206 6.95 25.93 1.99
CA CYS A 206 6.39 27.07 2.72
C CYS A 206 7.06 27.28 4.08
N GLY A 207 7.36 26.21 4.80
CA GLY A 207 8.07 26.30 6.06
C GLY A 207 9.49 26.81 5.92
N VAL A 208 10.23 26.36 4.92
CA VAL A 208 11.61 26.85 4.64
C VAL A 208 11.58 28.30 4.19
N LEU A 209 10.70 28.66 3.24
CA LEU A 209 10.54 30.06 2.79
C LEU A 209 10.09 30.95 3.95
N GLY A 210 9.15 30.50 4.78
CA GLY A 210 8.70 31.18 5.99
C GLY A 210 9.84 31.40 6.98
N SER A 211 10.74 30.42 7.15
CA SER A 211 11.92 30.53 8.02
C SER A 211 12.88 31.61 7.52
N ILE A 212 13.17 31.64 6.22
CA ILE A 212 14.04 32.67 5.62
C ILE A 212 13.36 34.04 5.71
N ALA A 213 12.08 34.13 5.36
CA ALA A 213 11.31 35.37 5.45
C ALA A 213 11.21 35.89 6.88
N SER A 214 11.08 35.04 7.89
CA SER A 214 11.02 35.45 9.30
C SER A 214 12.29 36.13 9.75
N VAL A 215 13.47 35.61 9.37
CA VAL A 215 14.76 36.22 9.66
C VAL A 215 14.89 37.55 8.96
N ALA A 216 14.52 37.63 7.66
CA ALA A 216 14.57 38.86 6.87
C ALA A 216 13.64 39.94 7.43
N LEU A 217 12.40 39.60 7.80
CA LEU A 217 11.44 40.53 8.39
C LEU A 217 11.88 41.01 9.76
N TYR A 218 12.42 40.13 10.61
CA TYR A 218 12.96 40.50 11.90
C TYR A 218 14.14 41.49 11.74
N ASN A 219 15.08 41.20 10.82
CA ASN A 219 16.19 42.09 10.56
C ASN A 219 15.73 43.46 10.02
N PHE A 220 14.83 43.47 9.03
CA PHE A 220 14.43 44.71 8.36
C PHE A 220 13.58 45.61 9.24
N PHE A 221 12.62 45.07 10.00
CA PHE A 221 11.66 45.87 10.76
C PHE A 221 12.05 46.14 12.22
N LEU A 222 12.80 45.24 12.84
CA LEU A 222 12.94 45.19 14.30
C LEU A 222 14.39 45.38 14.78
N THR A 223 15.37 45.21 13.88
CA THR A 223 16.80 45.44 14.18
C THR A 223 17.20 46.85 13.85
N GLU A 224 18.04 47.49 14.68
CA GLU A 224 18.59 48.82 14.42
C GLU A 224 19.86 48.77 13.56
N PRO A 225 20.00 49.65 12.54
CA PRO A 225 19.05 50.66 12.08
C PRO A 225 17.87 50.07 11.33
N ARG A 226 16.62 50.44 11.70
CA ARG A 226 15.38 49.91 11.09
C ARG A 226 15.28 50.26 9.62
N LEU A 227 14.52 49.43 8.86
CA LEU A 227 14.29 49.55 7.41
C LEU A 227 15.58 49.42 6.58
N THR A 228 16.58 48.75 7.13
CA THR A 228 17.83 48.41 6.42
C THR A 228 18.16 46.94 6.70
N PHE A 229 18.94 46.34 5.81
CA PHE A 229 19.46 44.99 6.04
C PHE A 229 20.86 44.99 6.70
N HIS A 230 21.37 46.16 7.12
CA HIS A 230 22.64 46.27 7.81
C HIS A 230 22.46 46.09 9.30
N ALA A 231 23.18 45.12 9.86
CA ALA A 231 23.28 44.91 11.29
C ALA A 231 24.72 45.26 11.74
N TYR A 232 24.88 46.34 12.46
CA TYR A 232 26.20 46.83 12.87
C TYR A 232 26.80 46.08 14.05
N ASP A 233 25.94 45.48 14.88
CA ASP A 233 26.38 44.70 16.04
C ASP A 233 26.68 43.25 15.61
N PRO A 234 27.91 42.73 15.85
CA PRO A 234 28.27 41.33 15.55
C PRO A 234 27.37 40.29 16.24
N GLY A 235 26.72 40.66 17.34
CA GLY A 235 25.76 39.77 18.05
C GLY A 235 24.53 39.42 17.22
N TYR A 236 24.07 40.28 16.33
CA TYR A 236 22.91 39.99 15.46
C TYR A 236 23.20 38.91 14.44
N GLN A 237 24.41 38.80 13.93
CA GLN A 237 24.76 37.76 12.95
C GLN A 237 24.58 36.35 13.55
N ILE A 238 25.06 36.16 14.78
CA ILE A 238 24.92 34.90 15.51
C ILE A 238 23.44 34.62 15.77
N THR A 239 22.66 35.63 16.18
CA THR A 239 21.21 35.51 16.43
C THR A 239 20.46 35.08 15.16
N PHE A 240 20.80 35.65 13.98
CA PHE A 240 20.16 35.27 12.71
C PHE A 240 20.47 33.82 12.32
N VAL A 241 21.72 33.38 12.50
CA VAL A 241 22.13 31.99 12.22
C VAL A 241 21.39 31.04 13.16
N LEU A 242 21.32 31.32 14.45
CA LEU A 242 20.60 30.52 15.44
C LEU A 242 19.10 30.48 15.15
N MET A 243 18.50 31.64 14.83
CA MET A 243 17.11 31.74 14.47
C MET A 243 16.79 30.93 13.20
N LEU A 244 17.61 31.03 12.16
CA LEU A 244 17.41 30.30 10.92
C LEU A 244 17.55 28.78 11.12
N THR A 245 18.60 28.35 11.82
CA THR A 245 18.83 26.92 12.08
C THR A 245 17.72 26.34 12.92
N SER A 246 17.31 27.01 14.00
CA SER A 246 16.20 26.59 14.85
C SER A 246 14.87 26.53 14.08
N ALA A 247 14.60 27.54 13.22
CA ALA A 247 13.40 27.58 12.40
C ALA A 247 13.36 26.42 11.38
N ILE A 248 14.48 26.10 10.72
CA ILE A 248 14.60 24.97 9.78
C ILE A 248 14.40 23.63 10.51
N VAL A 249 15.03 23.47 11.68
CA VAL A 249 14.88 22.25 12.49
C VAL A 249 13.42 22.07 12.92
N THR A 250 12.78 23.12 13.44
CA THR A 250 11.37 23.11 13.84
C THR A 250 10.45 22.76 12.67
N CYS A 251 10.65 23.41 11.51
CA CYS A 251 9.89 23.11 10.30
C CYS A 251 10.05 21.65 9.86
N THR A 252 11.29 21.15 9.83
CA THR A 252 11.58 19.77 9.42
C THR A 252 10.93 18.76 10.37
N LEU A 253 11.06 18.97 11.68
CA LEU A 253 10.48 18.09 12.69
C LEU A 253 8.95 18.09 12.63
N THR A 254 8.34 19.26 12.53
CA THR A 254 6.87 19.42 12.45
C THR A 254 6.31 18.73 11.21
N THR A 255 6.98 18.89 10.05
CA THR A 255 6.56 18.24 8.81
C THR A 255 6.64 16.71 8.93
N ARG A 256 7.74 16.18 9.49
CA ARG A 256 7.89 14.74 9.73
C ARG A 256 6.82 14.19 10.68
N LEU A 257 6.54 14.87 11.78
CA LEU A 257 5.50 14.47 12.73
C LEU A 257 4.12 14.45 12.08
N LYS A 258 3.81 15.44 11.25
CA LYS A 258 2.55 15.53 10.51
C LYS A 258 2.39 14.37 9.50
N ASP A 259 3.43 14.04 8.76
CA ASP A 259 3.43 12.91 7.85
C ASP A 259 3.28 11.59 8.61
N GLN A 260 4.02 11.40 9.69
CA GLN A 260 3.92 10.21 10.54
C GLN A 260 2.52 10.05 11.15
N ALA A 261 1.93 11.15 11.64
CA ALA A 261 0.57 11.13 12.16
C ALA A 261 -0.46 10.73 11.09
N LYS A 262 -0.32 11.28 9.86
CA LYS A 262 -1.19 10.93 8.73
C LYS A 262 -1.08 9.44 8.39
N MET A 263 0.12 8.90 8.32
CA MET A 263 0.35 7.49 8.02
C MET A 263 -0.16 6.56 9.11
N SER A 264 0.07 6.92 10.37
CA SER A 264 -0.47 6.18 11.52
C SER A 264 -2.00 6.16 11.50
N ALA A 265 -2.64 7.29 11.17
CA ALA A 265 -4.08 7.36 11.02
C ALA A 265 -4.61 6.48 9.86
N GLN A 266 -3.92 6.46 8.73
CA GLN A 266 -4.26 5.59 7.59
C GLN A 266 -4.10 4.10 7.94
N ALA A 267 -3.01 3.73 8.63
CA ALA A 267 -2.78 2.36 9.09
C ALA A 267 -3.87 1.92 10.10
N ALA A 268 -4.18 2.77 11.07
CA ALA A 268 -5.23 2.50 12.06
C ALA A 268 -6.61 2.35 11.39
N PHE A 269 -6.93 3.21 10.42
CA PHE A 269 -8.18 3.12 9.65
C PHE A 269 -8.26 1.80 8.89
N ARG A 270 -7.17 1.42 8.18
CA ARG A 270 -7.10 0.14 7.45
C ARG A 270 -7.32 -1.06 8.38
N THR A 271 -6.63 -1.09 9.51
CA THR A 271 -6.78 -2.17 10.50
C THR A 271 -8.21 -2.25 11.02
N LYS A 272 -8.83 -1.12 11.33
CA LYS A 272 -10.23 -1.06 11.77
C LYS A 272 -11.17 -1.60 10.69
N VAL A 273 -11.01 -1.16 9.46
CA VAL A 273 -11.84 -1.62 8.33
C VAL A 273 -11.72 -3.13 8.14
N LEU A 274 -10.50 -3.68 8.17
CA LEU A 274 -10.29 -5.12 8.06
C LEU A 274 -10.94 -5.90 9.20
N PHE A 275 -10.77 -5.42 10.43
CA PHE A 275 -11.37 -6.04 11.61
C PHE A 275 -12.91 -6.04 11.53
N ASP A 276 -13.51 -4.90 11.19
CA ASP A 276 -14.96 -4.77 11.05
C ASP A 276 -15.49 -5.66 9.90
N THR A 277 -14.76 -5.73 8.78
CA THR A 277 -15.10 -6.60 7.65
C THR A 277 -15.02 -8.07 8.04
N SER A 278 -13.92 -8.51 8.63
CA SER A 278 -13.75 -9.91 9.06
C SER A 278 -14.87 -10.32 10.05
N ARG A 279 -15.23 -9.45 10.99
CA ARG A 279 -16.34 -9.68 11.92
C ARG A 279 -17.70 -9.78 11.23
N LEU A 280 -17.94 -8.99 10.18
CA LEU A 280 -19.17 -9.07 9.39
C LEU A 280 -19.23 -10.38 8.61
N LEU A 281 -18.14 -10.77 7.96
CA LEU A 281 -18.09 -11.99 7.15
C LEU A 281 -18.22 -13.28 7.98
N GLN A 282 -17.75 -13.27 9.24
CA GLN A 282 -17.91 -14.40 10.14
C GLN A 282 -19.38 -14.70 10.51
N LYS A 283 -20.29 -13.76 10.33
CA LYS A 283 -21.73 -13.93 10.60
C LYS A 283 -22.49 -14.50 9.41
N ALA A 284 -21.89 -14.46 8.22
CA ALA A 284 -22.53 -14.93 7.00
C ALA A 284 -22.72 -16.46 7.02
N THR A 285 -23.88 -16.89 6.57
CA THR A 285 -24.29 -18.29 6.58
C THR A 285 -23.99 -19.04 5.28
N ASN A 286 -23.85 -18.31 4.18
CA ASN A 286 -23.57 -18.87 2.85
C ASN A 286 -22.59 -17.99 2.04
N GLU A 287 -22.11 -18.53 0.92
CA GLU A 287 -21.12 -17.86 0.06
C GLU A 287 -21.68 -16.58 -0.59
N ASP A 288 -22.93 -16.61 -1.05
CA ASP A 288 -23.57 -15.44 -1.68
C ASP A 288 -23.74 -14.30 -0.67
N GLU A 289 -24.02 -14.60 0.59
CA GLU A 289 -24.09 -13.61 1.65
C GLU A 289 -22.72 -13.00 1.95
N ILE A 290 -21.64 -13.79 1.95
CA ILE A 290 -20.27 -13.31 2.11
C ILE A 290 -19.94 -12.32 0.99
N LEU A 291 -20.21 -12.68 -0.26
CA LEU A 291 -19.95 -11.83 -1.42
C LEU A 291 -20.78 -10.54 -1.39
N SER A 292 -22.07 -10.65 -1.04
CA SER A 292 -22.98 -9.50 -0.96
C SER A 292 -22.60 -8.53 0.17
N LEU A 293 -22.24 -9.04 1.35
CA LEU A 293 -21.77 -8.22 2.47
C LEU A 293 -20.44 -7.51 2.12
N THR A 294 -19.54 -8.20 1.44
CA THR A 294 -18.27 -7.63 0.97
C THR A 294 -18.52 -6.50 -0.01
N ALA A 295 -19.40 -6.70 -0.98
CA ALA A 295 -19.75 -5.68 -1.97
C ALA A 295 -20.42 -4.47 -1.32
N ALA A 296 -21.38 -4.67 -0.42
CA ALA A 296 -22.03 -3.59 0.30
C ALA A 296 -21.04 -2.78 1.15
N GLN A 297 -20.10 -3.45 1.81
CA GLN A 297 -19.04 -2.79 2.60
C GLN A 297 -18.10 -1.99 1.70
N LEU A 298 -17.66 -2.54 0.57
CA LEU A 298 -16.81 -1.86 -0.40
C LEU A 298 -17.51 -0.66 -1.04
N THR A 299 -18.79 -0.79 -1.41
CA THR A 299 -19.60 0.32 -1.94
C THR A 299 -19.61 1.49 -0.97
N LYS A 300 -19.82 1.21 0.31
CA LYS A 300 -19.85 2.24 1.37
C LYS A 300 -18.48 2.87 1.60
N LEU A 301 -17.41 2.07 1.60
CA LEU A 301 -16.05 2.55 1.90
C LEU A 301 -15.44 3.33 0.75
N LEU A 302 -15.62 2.88 -0.48
CA LEU A 302 -15.06 3.51 -1.67
C LEU A 302 -15.96 4.59 -2.24
N ASN A 303 -17.23 4.65 -1.81
CA ASN A 303 -18.27 5.50 -2.37
C ASN A 303 -18.38 5.36 -3.91
N ARG A 304 -18.41 4.09 -4.38
CA ARG A 304 -18.46 3.72 -5.80
C ARG A 304 -19.50 2.64 -6.04
N ASN A 305 -20.01 2.60 -7.25
CA ASN A 305 -20.89 1.51 -7.68
C ASN A 305 -20.07 0.28 -8.00
N LEU A 306 -20.58 -0.87 -7.59
CA LEU A 306 -19.93 -2.16 -7.71
C LEU A 306 -20.88 -3.20 -8.28
N ILE A 307 -20.31 -4.20 -8.97
CA ILE A 307 -21.00 -5.41 -9.37
C ILE A 307 -20.21 -6.62 -8.88
N VAL A 308 -20.90 -7.66 -8.43
CA VAL A 308 -20.28 -8.93 -8.03
C VAL A 308 -20.91 -10.06 -8.86
N TYR A 309 -20.06 -10.86 -9.45
CA TYR A 309 -20.41 -12.08 -10.16
C TYR A 309 -19.93 -13.28 -9.31
N PRO A 310 -20.83 -14.07 -8.70
CA PRO A 310 -20.44 -15.28 -8.01
C PRO A 310 -19.96 -16.34 -9.00
N GLU A 311 -19.09 -17.25 -8.57
CA GLU A 311 -18.75 -18.45 -9.31
C GLU A 311 -19.86 -19.48 -9.12
N GLN A 312 -20.37 -20.04 -10.22
CA GLN A 312 -21.38 -21.10 -10.26
C GLN A 312 -20.97 -22.16 -11.29
N ASP A 313 -20.75 -23.37 -10.86
CA ASP A 313 -20.39 -24.51 -11.71
C ASP A 313 -19.25 -24.23 -12.70
N GLY A 314 -18.18 -23.55 -12.25
CA GLY A 314 -17.02 -23.22 -13.07
C GLY A 314 -17.20 -22.06 -14.05
N SER A 315 -18.29 -21.32 -13.95
CA SER A 315 -18.60 -20.14 -14.76
C SER A 315 -19.06 -18.97 -13.87
N LEU A 316 -19.14 -17.76 -14.44
CA LEU A 316 -19.68 -16.61 -13.72
C LEU A 316 -21.22 -16.62 -13.75
N GLY A 317 -21.81 -16.59 -12.58
CA GLY A 317 -23.24 -16.45 -12.37
C GLY A 317 -23.80 -15.07 -12.78
N GLN A 318 -25.04 -14.78 -12.36
CA GLN A 318 -25.65 -13.45 -12.55
C GLN A 318 -24.98 -12.40 -11.68
N GLY A 319 -24.68 -11.21 -12.26
CA GLY A 319 -24.13 -10.09 -11.52
C GLY A 319 -25.14 -9.44 -10.58
N GLN A 320 -24.73 -9.19 -9.35
CA GLN A 320 -25.47 -8.38 -8.38
C GLN A 320 -24.86 -6.99 -8.30
N ILE A 321 -25.67 -5.96 -8.51
CA ILE A 321 -25.23 -4.57 -8.52
C ILE A 321 -25.47 -3.92 -7.17
N PHE A 322 -24.47 -3.19 -6.68
CA PHE A 322 -24.50 -2.43 -5.42
C PHE A 322 -24.24 -0.97 -5.74
N ASN A 323 -25.25 -0.11 -5.54
CA ASN A 323 -25.21 1.31 -5.89
C ASN A 323 -25.04 2.19 -4.65
N THR A 324 -24.37 3.31 -4.80
CA THR A 324 -24.25 4.31 -3.73
C THR A 324 -25.52 5.15 -3.59
N VAL A 325 -26.09 5.71 -4.66
CA VAL A 325 -27.31 6.58 -4.61
C VAL A 325 -28.10 6.68 -5.92
N GLU A 326 -27.60 6.32 -7.13
CA GLU A 326 -28.26 6.68 -8.38
C GLU A 326 -28.55 5.55 -9.37
N GLU A 327 -29.74 5.63 -9.98
CA GLU A 327 -30.31 4.69 -10.96
C GLU A 327 -29.55 4.64 -12.30
N SER A 328 -28.72 5.66 -12.61
CA SER A 328 -27.98 5.79 -13.87
C SER A 328 -26.86 4.75 -14.06
N SER A 329 -26.41 4.10 -13.00
CA SER A 329 -25.30 3.12 -13.03
C SER A 329 -25.71 1.72 -13.48
N ARG A 330 -27.00 1.36 -13.39
CA ARG A 330 -27.48 0.02 -13.77
C ARG A 330 -27.23 -0.32 -15.23
N LEU A 331 -27.30 0.69 -16.11
CA LEU A 331 -27.10 0.52 -17.55
C LEU A 331 -25.64 0.28 -17.96
N ARG A 332 -24.67 0.55 -17.08
CA ARG A 332 -23.22 0.42 -17.41
C ARG A 332 -22.68 -0.97 -17.28
N PHE A 333 -23.05 -1.68 -16.22
CA PHE A 333 -22.53 -3.03 -15.96
C PHE A 333 -23.20 -4.11 -16.82
N ASP A 334 -24.38 -3.82 -17.39
CA ASP A 334 -25.12 -4.75 -18.28
C ASP A 334 -24.62 -4.75 -19.73
N SER A 335 -23.61 -3.97 -20.06
CA SER A 335 -23.06 -3.93 -21.43
C SER A 335 -22.17 -5.13 -21.73
N ALA A 336 -22.15 -5.58 -22.99
CA ALA A 336 -21.33 -6.70 -23.43
C ALA A 336 -19.83 -6.54 -23.14
N PRO A 337 -19.20 -5.35 -23.27
CA PRO A 337 -17.79 -5.16 -22.92
C PRO A 337 -17.50 -5.41 -21.44
N GLU A 338 -18.41 -4.99 -20.53
CA GLU A 338 -18.26 -5.17 -19.10
C GLU A 338 -18.33 -6.65 -18.72
N ARG A 339 -19.30 -7.38 -19.28
CA ARG A 339 -19.42 -8.83 -19.06
C ARG A 339 -18.21 -9.59 -19.60
N SER A 340 -17.74 -9.26 -20.80
CA SER A 340 -16.54 -9.86 -21.38
C SER A 340 -15.30 -9.62 -20.55
N ALA A 341 -15.14 -8.41 -19.97
CA ALA A 341 -14.04 -8.10 -19.07
C ALA A 341 -14.10 -8.93 -17.78
N ALA A 342 -15.29 -9.12 -17.21
CA ALA A 342 -15.48 -9.98 -16.03
C ALA A 342 -15.13 -11.44 -16.33
N GLU A 343 -15.59 -11.98 -17.45
CA GLU A 343 -15.31 -13.36 -17.89
C GLU A 343 -13.82 -13.57 -18.18
N TRP A 344 -13.19 -12.60 -18.84
CA TRP A 344 -11.74 -12.64 -19.06
C TRP A 344 -10.96 -12.62 -17.74
N CYS A 345 -11.36 -11.77 -16.78
CA CYS A 345 -10.79 -11.70 -15.43
C CYS A 345 -10.91 -13.04 -14.70
N PHE A 346 -12.06 -13.68 -14.78
CA PHE A 346 -12.32 -15.00 -14.18
C PHE A 346 -11.42 -16.09 -14.77
N ALA A 347 -11.38 -16.19 -16.11
CA ALA A 347 -10.60 -17.21 -16.81
C ALA A 347 -9.09 -17.05 -16.61
N ASN A 348 -8.58 -15.82 -16.68
CA ASN A 348 -7.15 -15.54 -16.60
C ASN A 348 -6.65 -15.21 -15.21
N LYS A 349 -7.53 -15.05 -14.20
CA LYS A 349 -7.19 -14.69 -12.82
C LYS A 349 -6.38 -13.39 -12.69
N LYS A 350 -6.51 -12.51 -13.69
CA LYS A 350 -5.83 -11.21 -13.77
C LYS A 350 -6.84 -10.09 -13.83
N ARG A 351 -6.39 -8.87 -13.49
CA ARG A 351 -7.21 -7.67 -13.60
C ARG A 351 -7.53 -7.37 -15.06
N SER A 352 -8.73 -6.87 -15.33
CA SER A 352 -9.18 -6.45 -16.66
C SER A 352 -10.04 -5.20 -16.57
N GLY A 353 -10.26 -4.53 -17.71
CA GLY A 353 -11.08 -3.34 -17.82
C GLY A 353 -10.30 -2.04 -17.62
N ALA A 354 -10.95 -1.03 -17.07
CA ALA A 354 -10.39 0.30 -16.93
C ALA A 354 -9.06 0.32 -16.16
N SER A 355 -8.10 1.09 -16.64
CA SER A 355 -6.75 1.21 -16.08
C SER A 355 -5.91 -0.08 -16.14
N THR A 356 -6.24 -1.01 -17.03
CA THR A 356 -5.47 -2.23 -17.29
C THR A 356 -5.15 -2.35 -18.78
N ASP A 357 -4.27 -3.30 -19.14
CA ASP A 357 -3.89 -3.56 -20.54
C ASP A 357 -4.87 -4.52 -21.24
N TYR A 358 -5.89 -5.02 -20.53
CA TYR A 358 -6.82 -6.05 -21.02
C TYR A 358 -8.27 -5.53 -20.95
N CYS A 359 -9.04 -5.74 -22.03
CA CYS A 359 -10.44 -5.33 -22.14
C CYS A 359 -10.64 -3.83 -21.86
N THR A 360 -9.81 -2.98 -22.47
CA THR A 360 -9.76 -1.53 -22.27
C THR A 360 -11.06 -0.80 -22.62
N ASP A 361 -11.96 -1.43 -23.38
CA ASP A 361 -13.26 -0.88 -23.75
C ASP A 361 -14.26 -0.86 -22.57
N ALA A 362 -13.99 -1.66 -21.53
CA ALA A 362 -14.80 -1.66 -20.32
C ALA A 362 -14.46 -0.44 -19.44
N LYS A 363 -15.48 0.18 -18.86
CA LYS A 363 -15.34 1.34 -17.96
C LYS A 363 -15.13 0.94 -16.51
N GLY A 364 -15.47 -0.29 -16.15
CA GLY A 364 -15.24 -0.91 -14.87
C GLY A 364 -13.85 -1.54 -14.76
N LEU A 365 -13.31 -1.59 -13.55
CA LEU A 365 -12.14 -2.40 -13.20
C LEU A 365 -12.60 -3.72 -12.59
N TYR A 366 -12.16 -4.83 -13.15
CA TYR A 366 -12.55 -6.17 -12.72
C TYR A 366 -11.41 -6.88 -12.00
N LEU A 367 -11.71 -7.49 -10.85
CA LEU A 367 -10.75 -8.25 -10.03
C LEU A 367 -11.38 -9.58 -9.61
N ALA A 368 -10.58 -10.66 -9.68
CA ALA A 368 -10.99 -11.96 -9.21
C ALA A 368 -10.91 -12.06 -7.68
N ILE A 369 -11.96 -12.57 -7.05
CA ILE A 369 -12.00 -12.96 -5.65
C ILE A 369 -11.43 -14.37 -5.57
N ARG A 370 -10.17 -14.50 -5.15
CA ARG A 370 -9.43 -15.76 -5.25
C ARG A 370 -8.52 -16.02 -4.07
N THR A 371 -8.26 -17.31 -3.80
CA THR A 371 -7.14 -17.79 -2.99
C THR A 371 -6.19 -18.63 -3.84
N GLY A 372 -5.24 -19.30 -3.23
CA GLY A 372 -4.40 -20.29 -3.91
C GLY A 372 -5.18 -21.52 -4.42
N SER A 373 -6.31 -21.84 -3.81
CA SER A 373 -7.15 -23.02 -4.14
C SER A 373 -8.10 -22.79 -5.33
N GLY A 374 -8.57 -21.53 -5.55
CA GLY A 374 -9.52 -21.25 -6.62
C GLY A 374 -9.99 -19.81 -6.72
N VAL A 375 -10.89 -19.58 -7.68
CA VAL A 375 -11.60 -18.31 -7.87
C VAL A 375 -13.05 -18.51 -7.42
N PHE A 376 -13.55 -17.62 -6.57
CA PHE A 376 -14.90 -17.70 -5.99
C PHE A 376 -15.88 -16.68 -6.62
N GLY A 377 -15.37 -15.80 -7.46
CA GLY A 377 -16.16 -14.78 -8.15
C GLY A 377 -15.30 -13.65 -8.70
N VAL A 378 -15.95 -12.68 -9.30
CA VAL A 378 -15.34 -11.47 -9.83
C VAL A 378 -16.09 -10.24 -9.32
N ILE A 379 -15.35 -9.23 -8.89
CA ILE A 379 -15.90 -7.93 -8.53
C ILE A 379 -15.53 -6.90 -9.61
N GLY A 380 -16.52 -6.13 -10.06
CA GLY A 380 -16.35 -4.99 -10.97
C GLY A 380 -16.60 -3.68 -10.23
N ILE A 381 -15.76 -2.67 -10.47
CA ILE A 381 -15.79 -1.37 -9.81
C ILE A 381 -15.89 -0.28 -10.86
N ASP A 382 -16.84 0.63 -10.73
CA ASP A 382 -16.99 1.78 -11.64
C ASP A 382 -15.87 2.80 -11.42
N LEU A 383 -15.02 3.00 -12.44
CA LEU A 383 -13.95 4.00 -12.45
C LEU A 383 -14.22 5.19 -13.36
N SER A 384 -15.44 5.34 -13.88
CA SER A 384 -15.76 6.34 -14.90
C SER A 384 -15.64 7.78 -14.42
N GLU A 385 -15.79 8.06 -13.12
CA GLU A 385 -15.74 9.41 -12.57
C GLU A 385 -14.32 9.83 -12.14
N ARG A 386 -13.57 8.92 -11.53
CA ARG A 386 -12.19 9.18 -11.11
C ARG A 386 -11.37 7.88 -11.04
N SER A 387 -10.08 7.99 -11.26
CA SER A 387 -9.16 6.88 -11.02
C SER A 387 -9.12 6.53 -9.52
N MET A 388 -8.79 5.28 -9.21
CA MET A 388 -8.61 4.80 -7.84
C MET A 388 -7.26 5.28 -7.30
N ASP A 389 -7.23 5.80 -6.08
CA ASP A 389 -5.97 6.14 -5.43
C ASP A 389 -5.27 4.89 -4.84
N ALA A 390 -4.01 5.07 -4.44
CA ALA A 390 -3.20 3.98 -3.91
C ALA A 390 -3.76 3.40 -2.60
N PHE A 391 -4.35 4.24 -1.76
CA PHE A 391 -4.94 3.83 -0.49
C PHE A 391 -6.25 3.05 -0.72
N GLU A 392 -7.14 3.56 -1.58
CA GLU A 392 -8.37 2.88 -2.00
C GLU A 392 -8.06 1.47 -2.56
N ASN A 393 -7.06 1.38 -3.45
CA ASN A 393 -6.65 0.10 -4.04
C ASN A 393 -6.09 -0.87 -2.98
N SER A 394 -5.34 -0.38 -2.00
CA SER A 394 -4.82 -1.22 -0.90
C SER A 394 -5.94 -1.76 -0.01
N VAL A 395 -6.92 -0.91 0.33
CA VAL A 395 -8.10 -1.31 1.12
C VAL A 395 -8.93 -2.34 0.36
N LEU A 396 -9.19 -2.09 -0.93
CA LEU A 396 -9.91 -3.01 -1.81
C LEU A 396 -9.29 -4.40 -1.81
N LEU A 397 -7.99 -4.48 -2.13
CA LEU A 397 -7.28 -5.77 -2.20
C LEU A 397 -7.29 -6.52 -0.86
N SER A 398 -7.16 -5.78 0.24
CA SER A 398 -7.18 -6.38 1.56
C SER A 398 -8.56 -6.97 1.89
N ILE A 399 -9.64 -6.26 1.56
CA ILE A 399 -11.01 -6.74 1.79
C ILE A 399 -11.34 -7.92 0.87
N LEU A 400 -10.90 -7.89 -0.40
CA LEU A 400 -11.10 -9.03 -1.31
C LEU A 400 -10.34 -10.26 -0.84
N GLY A 401 -9.15 -10.11 -0.24
CA GLY A 401 -8.42 -11.21 0.38
C GLY A 401 -9.17 -11.82 1.56
N GLU A 402 -9.73 -11.00 2.45
CA GLU A 402 -10.57 -11.46 3.57
C GLU A 402 -11.84 -12.17 3.08
N CYS A 403 -12.48 -11.62 2.03
CA CYS A 403 -13.65 -12.22 1.40
C CYS A 403 -13.32 -13.61 0.84
N ALA A 404 -12.25 -13.72 0.04
CA ALA A 404 -11.82 -14.98 -0.56
C ALA A 404 -11.53 -16.05 0.51
N LEU A 405 -10.83 -15.65 1.59
CA LEU A 405 -10.54 -16.54 2.72
C LEU A 405 -11.81 -16.96 3.46
N ALA A 406 -12.78 -16.05 3.64
CA ALA A 406 -14.05 -16.38 4.30
C ALA A 406 -14.87 -17.39 3.48
N VAL A 407 -14.93 -17.22 2.14
CA VAL A 407 -15.62 -18.17 1.23
C VAL A 407 -14.92 -19.52 1.27
N GLU A 408 -13.59 -19.58 1.17
CA GLU A 408 -12.83 -20.83 1.23
C GLU A 408 -13.05 -21.56 2.55
N ASN A 409 -12.96 -20.87 3.68
CA ASN A 409 -13.22 -21.46 4.99
C ASN A 409 -14.64 -22.01 5.11
N ARG A 410 -15.63 -21.34 4.50
CA ARG A 410 -17.01 -21.81 4.49
C ARG A 410 -17.16 -23.08 3.66
N ARG A 411 -16.55 -23.15 2.47
CA ARG A 411 -16.53 -24.39 1.64
C ARG A 411 -15.92 -25.56 2.40
N ILE A 412 -14.75 -25.36 2.99
CA ILE A 412 -14.06 -26.39 3.79
C ILE A 412 -14.93 -26.85 4.97
N ALA A 413 -15.61 -25.94 5.65
CA ALA A 413 -16.50 -26.28 6.76
C ALA A 413 -17.69 -27.13 6.30
N LEU A 414 -18.32 -26.79 5.17
CA LEU A 414 -19.43 -27.55 4.59
C LEU A 414 -18.99 -28.95 4.12
N GLU A 415 -17.84 -29.04 3.45
CA GLU A 415 -17.29 -30.34 3.04
C GLU A 415 -17.00 -31.25 4.24
N LYS A 416 -16.43 -30.70 5.30
CA LYS A 416 -16.17 -31.43 6.54
C LYS A 416 -17.45 -31.88 7.22
N GLU A 417 -18.47 -31.05 7.25
CA GLU A 417 -19.78 -31.40 7.81
C GLU A 417 -20.43 -32.56 7.02
N GLN A 418 -20.44 -32.46 5.68
CA GLN A 418 -20.95 -33.50 4.81
C GLN A 418 -20.19 -34.82 4.98
N ALA A 419 -18.85 -34.77 5.03
CA ALA A 419 -18.03 -35.96 5.27
C ALA A 419 -18.30 -36.58 6.63
N THR A 420 -18.55 -35.79 7.67
CA THR A 420 -18.89 -36.26 9.01
C THR A 420 -20.25 -36.96 9.01
N VAL A 421 -21.28 -36.36 8.39
CA VAL A 421 -22.62 -36.96 8.25
C VAL A 421 -22.55 -38.27 7.47
N HIS A 422 -21.75 -38.27 6.39
CA HIS A 422 -21.58 -39.52 5.60
C HIS A 422 -20.92 -40.63 6.41
N ALA A 423 -19.86 -40.34 7.16
CA ALA A 423 -19.20 -41.30 8.03
C ALA A 423 -20.14 -41.83 9.14
N GLN A 424 -20.96 -40.99 9.75
CA GLN A 424 -21.94 -41.37 10.74
C GLN A 424 -23.01 -42.31 10.15
N ASN A 425 -23.50 -42.00 8.93
CA ASN A 425 -24.49 -42.85 8.24
C ASN A 425 -23.92 -44.25 7.90
N GLU A 426 -22.67 -44.29 7.43
CA GLU A 426 -22.00 -45.58 7.17
C GLU A 426 -21.78 -46.38 8.44
N GLN A 427 -21.43 -45.73 9.56
CA GLN A 427 -21.29 -46.40 10.85
C GLN A 427 -22.62 -46.93 11.38
N LEU A 428 -23.72 -46.18 11.21
CA LEU A 428 -25.07 -46.62 11.54
C LEU A 428 -25.48 -47.82 10.72
N ARG A 429 -25.25 -47.80 9.39
CA ARG A 429 -25.53 -48.96 8.50
C ARG A 429 -24.75 -50.21 8.92
N ALA A 430 -23.46 -50.06 9.21
CA ALA A 430 -22.60 -51.17 9.66
C ALA A 430 -23.10 -51.77 10.98
N ASN A 431 -23.49 -50.92 11.94
CA ASN A 431 -24.02 -51.35 13.21
C ASN A 431 -25.37 -52.10 13.06
N LEU A 432 -26.28 -51.56 12.23
CA LEU A 432 -27.58 -52.20 11.93
C LEU A 432 -27.38 -53.59 11.28
N LEU A 433 -26.52 -53.69 10.27
CA LEU A 433 -26.22 -54.99 9.62
C LEU A 433 -25.61 -55.98 10.60
N ARG A 434 -24.76 -55.52 11.51
CA ARG A 434 -24.14 -56.35 12.55
C ARG A 434 -25.20 -56.88 13.54
N THR A 435 -26.11 -56.00 13.99
CA THR A 435 -27.20 -56.36 14.91
C THR A 435 -28.16 -57.35 14.26
N ILE A 436 -28.63 -57.08 13.03
CA ILE A 436 -29.52 -57.98 12.27
C ILE A 436 -28.81 -59.28 12.02
N SER A 437 -27.55 -59.33 11.64
CA SER A 437 -26.80 -60.58 11.43
C SER A 437 -26.68 -61.44 12.72
N HIS A 438 -26.51 -60.77 13.87
CA HIS A 438 -26.46 -61.42 15.18
C HIS A 438 -27.82 -61.99 15.54
N ASP A 439 -28.92 -61.24 15.40
CA ASP A 439 -30.25 -61.60 15.77
C ASP A 439 -30.84 -62.72 14.86
N LEU A 440 -30.39 -62.75 13.58
CA LEU A 440 -30.75 -63.85 12.67
C LEU A 440 -29.95 -65.15 12.91
N ARG A 441 -28.74 -65.08 13.47
CA ARG A 441 -27.91 -66.24 13.76
C ARG A 441 -28.42 -67.00 14.97
N THR A 442 -29.00 -66.33 15.95
CA THR A 442 -29.49 -66.95 17.20
C THR A 442 -30.61 -67.99 16.98
N PRO A 443 -31.66 -67.75 16.15
CA PRO A 443 -32.69 -68.77 15.90
C PRO A 443 -32.28 -69.86 14.91
N LEU A 444 -31.18 -69.71 14.15
CA LEU A 444 -30.68 -70.69 13.18
C LEU A 444 -29.72 -71.73 13.80
N THR A 445 -29.27 -71.53 15.03
CA THR A 445 -28.37 -72.45 15.76
C THR A 445 -29.00 -73.14 16.93
N SER A 446 -30.31 -72.93 17.14
CA SER A 446 -31.18 -73.74 18.05
C SER A 446 -32.02 -74.68 17.23
#